data_ce94f398b249942d21117426a52917e6
#
_entry.id   ce94f398b249942d21117426a52917e6
#
_cell.length_a   1.000
_cell.length_b   1.000
_cell.length_c   1.000
_cell.angle_alpha   90.00
_cell.angle_beta   90.00
_cell.angle_gamma   90.00
#
_symmetry.space_group_name_H-M   'P 1'
#
loop_
_entity.id
_entity.type
_entity.pdbx_description
1 polymer ?
#
loop_
_entity_poly.entity_id
_entity_poly.type
_entity_poly.pdbx_seq_one_letter_code
_entity_poly.pdbx_strand_id
1 'polypeptide(L)'
;MEKKTPLYQTHVDMGGKIVEFGGFLMPVQYPTGVIAEHMAVREKAGLFDVSHMGELRLKGPDAVVNVQKIITADISNMKDGEIKYSMFCNDNGGIIDDFIVYRCAADNYWLVVNAGNREKDAAWVESHLSGDVDYRDEGNDWGQIALQGPKSGDILKKLCDEQYIPAKYYTFTEDVPLNLGERTIRALVSQTGYTGEYGFEIYCKAEDTVDLWKALLKAGEPEGLIPCGLGARDTLRLEASMPLYGHEMNDEITPKMAGLPCKLTGKDFIGRDALVALGTPKMKRIGMKVVGRGIVREHCDLYTMDGEKIGWASSGTFAPYIGCGVAMGYIPAQDIEIGKHLNADVRGRMVELEIVPMPFYKLER
;
A
#
# COMPACT_ATOMS: atom_id res chain seq x y z
N MET A 1 8.17 8.09 21.88
CA MET A 1 8.58 9.37 21.21
C MET A 1 8.33 9.12 19.73
N GLU A 2 7.55 9.97 19.08
CA GLU A 2 7.22 9.78 17.65
C GLU A 2 8.49 9.87 16.80
N LYS A 3 8.58 8.97 15.83
CA LYS A 3 9.68 8.91 14.86
C LYS A 3 9.50 9.99 13.79
N LYS A 4 10.57 10.36 13.12
CA LYS A 4 10.59 11.32 12.01
C LYS A 4 11.24 10.69 10.81
N THR A 5 10.66 10.92 9.62
CA THR A 5 11.32 10.59 8.36
C THR A 5 12.44 11.62 8.05
N PRO A 6 13.35 11.33 7.12
CA PRO A 6 14.32 12.31 6.64
C PRO A 6 13.68 13.61 6.12
N LEU A 7 12.41 13.54 5.66
CA LEU A 7 11.68 14.66 5.09
C LEU A 7 10.86 15.49 6.11
N TYR A 8 10.85 15.11 7.39
CA TYR A 8 10.00 15.76 8.38
C TYR A 8 10.10 17.30 8.37
N GLN A 9 11.33 17.86 8.42
CA GLN A 9 11.50 19.31 8.42
C GLN A 9 11.07 19.93 7.08
N THR A 10 11.33 19.25 5.98
CA THR A 10 10.88 19.68 4.64
C THR A 10 9.36 19.78 4.57
N HIS A 11 8.63 18.84 5.16
CA HIS A 11 7.16 18.91 5.24
C HIS A 11 6.68 20.11 6.06
N VAL A 12 7.31 20.39 7.21
CA VAL A 12 6.99 21.56 8.04
C VAL A 12 7.23 22.85 7.25
N ASP A 13 8.39 22.97 6.59
CA ASP A 13 8.77 24.17 5.82
C ASP A 13 7.83 24.40 4.62
N MET A 14 7.27 23.32 4.06
CA MET A 14 6.28 23.38 2.98
C MET A 14 4.84 23.60 3.47
N GLY A 15 4.64 23.81 4.77
CA GLY A 15 3.32 24.05 5.37
C GLY A 15 2.45 22.78 5.49
N GLY A 16 3.06 21.59 5.48
CA GLY A 16 2.37 20.34 5.71
C GLY A 16 1.71 20.28 7.09
N LYS A 17 0.44 19.87 7.14
CA LYS A 17 -0.27 19.63 8.39
C LYS A 17 0.19 18.30 8.97
N ILE A 18 1.05 18.34 9.98
CA ILE A 18 1.67 17.15 10.58
C ILE A 18 0.71 16.44 11.54
N VAL A 19 0.63 15.13 11.44
CA VAL A 19 -0.11 14.23 12.33
C VAL A 19 0.75 13.01 12.67
N GLU A 20 0.40 12.31 13.74
CA GLU A 20 0.96 10.98 14.02
C GLU A 20 0.31 9.94 13.10
N PHE A 21 1.13 9.07 12.52
CA PHE A 21 0.70 7.94 11.69
C PHE A 21 1.72 6.81 11.76
N GLY A 22 1.29 5.65 12.26
CA GLY A 22 2.15 4.46 12.35
C GLY A 22 3.42 4.65 13.17
N GLY A 23 3.39 5.51 14.20
CA GLY A 23 4.53 5.86 15.04
C GLY A 23 5.40 7.00 14.49
N PHE A 24 5.06 7.57 13.35
CA PHE A 24 5.79 8.65 12.68
C PHE A 24 4.99 9.96 12.61
N LEU A 25 5.70 11.09 12.60
CA LEU A 25 5.15 12.41 12.32
C LEU A 25 5.13 12.64 10.80
N MET A 26 3.93 12.65 10.19
CA MET A 26 3.72 12.68 8.74
C MET A 26 2.76 13.79 8.32
N PRO A 27 2.89 14.36 7.09
CA PRO A 27 1.94 15.32 6.59
C PRO A 27 0.63 14.62 6.19
N VAL A 28 -0.51 15.02 6.79
CA VAL A 28 -1.82 14.54 6.34
C VAL A 28 -2.26 15.22 5.04
N GLN A 29 -1.89 16.49 4.87
CA GLN A 29 -2.12 17.29 3.67
C GLN A 29 -1.20 18.50 3.64
N TYR A 30 -1.05 19.10 2.47
CA TYR A 30 -0.41 20.40 2.27
C TYR A 30 -1.46 21.50 2.10
N PRO A 31 -1.06 22.80 1.95
CA PRO A 31 -2.00 23.91 1.77
C PRO A 31 -2.96 23.77 0.59
N THR A 32 -2.60 23.00 -0.42
CA THR A 32 -3.46 22.66 -1.58
C THR A 32 -4.70 21.86 -1.18
N GLY A 33 -4.62 21.07 -0.12
CA GLY A 33 -5.71 20.26 0.41
C GLY A 33 -5.89 18.91 -0.30
N VAL A 34 -6.49 17.96 0.43
CA VAL A 34 -6.62 16.54 0.03
C VAL A 34 -7.22 16.35 -1.36
N ILE A 35 -8.27 17.11 -1.70
CA ILE A 35 -8.95 16.95 -3.01
C ILE A 35 -8.04 17.34 -4.16
N ALA A 36 -7.34 18.46 -4.05
CA ALA A 36 -6.43 18.91 -5.11
C ALA A 36 -5.22 17.97 -5.24
N GLU A 37 -4.69 17.48 -4.12
CA GLU A 37 -3.61 16.48 -4.09
C GLU A 37 -4.05 15.17 -4.76
N HIS A 38 -5.24 14.68 -4.44
CA HIS A 38 -5.82 13.50 -5.07
C HIS A 38 -5.98 13.67 -6.58
N MET A 39 -6.59 14.79 -7.01
CA MET A 39 -6.81 15.06 -8.44
C MET A 39 -5.51 15.24 -9.21
N ALA A 40 -4.46 15.81 -8.59
CA ALA A 40 -3.15 15.90 -9.22
C ALA A 40 -2.59 14.52 -9.55
N VAL A 41 -2.75 13.53 -8.68
CA VAL A 41 -2.33 12.15 -8.95
C VAL A 41 -3.13 11.52 -10.08
N ARG A 42 -4.44 11.77 -10.16
CA ARG A 42 -5.29 11.24 -11.26
C ARG A 42 -4.99 11.86 -12.61
N GLU A 43 -4.71 13.16 -12.64
CA GLU A 43 -4.62 13.94 -13.91
C GLU A 43 -3.20 14.29 -14.33
N LYS A 44 -2.26 14.35 -13.36
CA LYS A 44 -0.89 14.85 -13.56
C LYS A 44 0.14 13.99 -12.85
N ALA A 45 0.61 14.44 -11.67
CA ALA A 45 1.47 13.68 -10.78
C ALA A 45 1.41 14.20 -9.34
N GLY A 46 1.60 13.30 -8.38
CA GLY A 46 1.77 13.60 -6.96
C GLY A 46 3.03 12.94 -6.40
N LEU A 47 3.64 13.58 -5.43
CA LEU A 47 4.83 13.13 -4.73
C LEU A 47 4.53 12.87 -3.26
N PHE A 48 4.78 11.64 -2.80
CA PHE A 48 4.52 11.22 -1.42
C PHE A 48 5.81 10.82 -0.72
N ASP A 49 5.96 11.25 0.53
CA ASP A 49 6.91 10.63 1.45
C ASP A 49 6.30 9.33 1.98
N VAL A 50 6.98 8.22 1.74
CA VAL A 50 6.63 6.91 2.26
C VAL A 50 7.80 6.27 3.01
N SER A 51 8.79 7.09 3.43
CA SER A 51 9.98 6.67 4.20
C SER A 51 9.67 6.16 5.61
N HIS A 52 8.41 6.15 6.01
CA HIS A 52 7.95 5.52 7.24
C HIS A 52 7.79 4.00 7.13
N MET A 53 7.79 3.46 5.91
CA MET A 53 7.74 2.00 5.66
C MET A 53 8.99 1.30 6.25
N GLY A 54 8.94 -0.01 6.42
CA GLY A 54 10.05 -0.82 6.93
C GLY A 54 10.63 -1.70 5.83
N GLU A 55 11.95 -1.84 5.82
CA GLU A 55 12.69 -2.63 4.84
C GLU A 55 13.47 -3.75 5.52
N LEU A 56 13.02 -4.98 5.31
CA LEU A 56 13.61 -6.18 5.88
C LEU A 56 14.37 -6.95 4.81
N ARG A 57 15.68 -7.15 5.00
CA ARG A 57 16.52 -7.89 4.07
C ARG A 57 16.85 -9.28 4.57
N LEU A 58 16.70 -10.27 3.69
CA LEU A 58 17.11 -11.65 3.91
C LEU A 58 18.07 -12.04 2.79
N LYS A 59 19.31 -12.36 3.16
CA LYS A 59 20.37 -12.72 2.21
C LYS A 59 21.11 -13.97 2.67
N GLY A 60 21.48 -14.84 1.74
CA GLY A 60 22.25 -16.05 1.99
C GLY A 60 21.65 -17.29 1.33
N PRO A 61 22.37 -18.41 1.40
CA PRO A 61 21.96 -19.66 0.74
C PRO A 61 20.53 -20.12 1.07
N ASP A 62 20.09 -19.91 2.32
CA ASP A 62 18.77 -20.33 2.79
C ASP A 62 17.72 -19.20 2.75
N ALA A 63 18.03 -18.02 2.18
CA ALA A 63 17.10 -16.89 2.12
C ALA A 63 15.80 -17.25 1.41
N VAL A 64 15.85 -17.89 0.24
CA VAL A 64 14.68 -18.28 -0.54
C VAL A 64 13.76 -19.22 0.23
N VAL A 65 14.31 -20.19 0.97
CA VAL A 65 13.53 -21.17 1.75
C VAL A 65 12.82 -20.48 2.91
N ASN A 66 13.53 -19.58 3.62
CA ASN A 66 12.95 -18.80 4.71
C ASN A 66 11.83 -17.89 4.21
N VAL A 67 12.06 -17.08 3.17
CA VAL A 67 11.03 -16.22 2.60
C VAL A 67 9.83 -17.03 2.14
N GLN A 68 10.06 -18.14 1.39
CA GLN A 68 8.99 -18.99 0.88
C GLN A 68 8.11 -19.57 2.00
N LYS A 69 8.68 -19.88 3.16
CA LYS A 69 8.00 -20.44 4.33
C LYS A 69 7.10 -19.42 5.04
N ILE A 70 7.55 -18.17 5.16
CA ILE A 70 6.87 -17.17 5.97
C ILE A 70 5.83 -16.35 5.20
N ILE A 71 5.80 -16.40 3.86
CA ILE A 71 4.90 -15.58 3.02
C ILE A 71 3.85 -16.40 2.29
N THR A 72 2.72 -15.79 1.93
CA THR A 72 1.64 -16.47 1.17
C THR A 72 1.94 -16.59 -0.32
N ALA A 73 2.69 -15.66 -0.91
CA ALA A 73 3.02 -15.68 -2.34
C ALA A 73 4.04 -16.78 -2.68
N ASP A 74 3.88 -17.41 -3.81
CA ASP A 74 4.88 -18.34 -4.35
C ASP A 74 5.96 -17.56 -5.11
N ILE A 75 7.20 -17.57 -4.58
CA ILE A 75 8.36 -16.88 -5.16
C ILE A 75 9.29 -17.80 -5.96
N SER A 76 8.95 -19.09 -6.09
CA SER A 76 9.82 -20.09 -6.74
C SER A 76 10.18 -19.75 -8.19
N ASN A 77 9.27 -19.06 -8.90
CA ASN A 77 9.45 -18.67 -10.30
C ASN A 77 9.75 -17.18 -10.49
N MET A 78 10.02 -16.42 -9.41
CA MET A 78 10.45 -15.04 -9.54
C MET A 78 11.81 -14.95 -10.19
N LYS A 79 12.02 -13.93 -11.02
CA LYS A 79 13.31 -13.54 -11.58
C LYS A 79 13.87 -12.35 -10.82
N ASP A 80 15.18 -12.16 -10.89
CA ASP A 80 15.83 -10.98 -10.35
C ASP A 80 15.24 -9.72 -11.00
N GLY A 81 14.97 -8.70 -10.21
CA GLY A 81 14.25 -7.49 -10.63
C GLY A 81 12.72 -7.59 -10.60
N GLU A 82 12.14 -8.71 -10.20
CA GLU A 82 10.68 -8.86 -10.03
C GLU A 82 10.22 -8.59 -8.58
N ILE A 83 8.96 -8.17 -8.47
CA ILE A 83 8.28 -7.88 -7.21
C ILE A 83 7.02 -8.75 -7.11
N LYS A 84 6.66 -9.13 -5.88
CA LYS A 84 5.35 -9.75 -5.60
C LYS A 84 4.71 -9.14 -4.36
N TYR A 85 3.39 -8.97 -4.42
CA TYR A 85 2.57 -8.70 -3.24
C TYR A 85 2.37 -9.98 -2.45
N SER A 86 2.48 -9.88 -1.13
CA SER A 86 2.33 -11.02 -0.24
C SER A 86 1.82 -10.60 1.15
N MET A 87 1.58 -11.59 1.99
CA MET A 87 1.15 -11.41 3.38
C MET A 87 1.91 -12.40 4.26
N PHE A 88 2.13 -12.02 5.53
CA PHE A 88 2.35 -12.97 6.62
C PHE A 88 1.00 -13.43 7.16
N CYS A 89 0.89 -14.70 7.50
CA CYS A 89 -0.26 -15.25 8.20
C CYS A 89 0.17 -15.88 9.53
N ASN A 90 -0.69 -15.78 10.54
CA ASN A 90 -0.53 -16.54 11.77
C ASN A 90 -0.97 -18.00 11.59
N ASP A 91 -0.73 -18.84 12.62
CA ASP A 91 -1.07 -20.27 12.58
C ASP A 91 -2.57 -20.55 12.37
N ASN A 92 -3.46 -19.59 12.66
CA ASN A 92 -4.90 -19.67 12.44
C ASN A 92 -5.32 -19.17 11.05
N GLY A 93 -4.38 -18.67 10.23
CA GLY A 93 -4.63 -18.15 8.88
C GLY A 93 -5.06 -16.68 8.82
N GLY A 94 -5.08 -15.97 9.93
CA GLY A 94 -5.28 -14.51 9.96
C GLY A 94 -4.07 -13.76 9.45
N ILE A 95 -4.27 -12.57 8.89
CA ILE A 95 -3.22 -11.76 8.27
C ILE A 95 -2.47 -10.97 9.36
N ILE A 96 -1.17 -11.19 9.49
CA ILE A 96 -0.29 -10.44 10.39
C ILE A 96 0.10 -9.09 9.79
N ASP A 97 0.47 -9.07 8.50
CA ASP A 97 0.70 -7.88 7.69
C ASP A 97 0.67 -8.22 6.20
N ASP A 98 0.51 -7.19 5.36
CA ASP A 98 0.66 -7.26 3.90
C ASP A 98 1.81 -6.37 3.44
N PHE A 99 2.53 -6.81 2.41
CA PHE A 99 3.75 -6.16 1.95
C PHE A 99 4.13 -6.56 0.54
N ILE A 100 5.19 -5.96 0.02
CA ILE A 100 5.76 -6.34 -1.27
C ILE A 100 7.16 -6.95 -1.09
N VAL A 101 7.42 -8.01 -1.86
CA VAL A 101 8.67 -8.78 -1.85
C VAL A 101 9.44 -8.48 -3.12
N TYR A 102 10.65 -7.98 -2.99
CA TYR A 102 11.61 -7.76 -4.07
C TYR A 102 12.58 -8.92 -4.14
N ARG A 103 12.81 -9.47 -5.32
CA ARG A 103 13.92 -10.40 -5.54
C ARG A 103 15.10 -9.65 -6.18
N CYS A 104 16.10 -9.31 -5.38
CA CYS A 104 17.32 -8.65 -5.85
C CYS A 104 18.29 -9.65 -6.51
N ALA A 105 18.36 -10.87 -5.96
CA ALA A 105 19.13 -11.99 -6.51
C ALA A 105 18.49 -13.32 -6.07
N ALA A 106 19.00 -14.43 -6.54
CA ALA A 106 18.54 -15.77 -6.18
C ALA A 106 18.57 -16.03 -4.67
N ASP A 107 19.51 -15.40 -3.97
CA ASP A 107 19.78 -15.51 -2.54
C ASP A 107 19.58 -14.19 -1.78
N ASN A 108 18.89 -13.19 -2.36
CA ASN A 108 18.76 -11.86 -1.77
C ASN A 108 17.34 -11.31 -2.00
N TYR A 109 16.59 -11.20 -0.92
CA TYR A 109 15.19 -10.74 -0.91
C TYR A 109 15.04 -9.52 0.00
N TRP A 110 14.17 -8.63 -0.41
CA TRP A 110 13.83 -7.42 0.33
C TRP A 110 12.32 -7.32 0.51
N LEU A 111 11.86 -7.20 1.75
CA LEU A 111 10.46 -7.10 2.11
C LEU A 111 10.18 -5.68 2.58
N VAL A 112 9.25 -4.99 1.93
CA VAL A 112 8.85 -3.63 2.31
C VAL A 112 7.51 -3.70 3.02
N VAL A 113 7.55 -3.54 4.35
CA VAL A 113 6.44 -3.78 5.29
C VAL A 113 5.80 -2.47 5.77
N ASN A 114 4.57 -2.55 6.31
CA ASN A 114 3.82 -1.38 6.75
C ASN A 114 4.41 -0.71 8.00
N ALA A 115 4.39 0.63 8.01
CA ALA A 115 4.99 1.45 9.06
C ALA A 115 4.55 1.08 10.48
N GLY A 116 3.24 0.93 10.69
CA GLY A 116 2.68 0.59 12.00
C GLY A 116 3.02 -0.81 12.51
N ASN A 117 3.50 -1.69 11.61
CA ASN A 117 3.82 -3.07 11.89
C ASN A 117 5.32 -3.38 11.89
N ARG A 118 6.21 -2.43 11.57
CA ARG A 118 7.66 -2.64 11.40
C ARG A 118 8.29 -3.52 12.49
N GLU A 119 8.07 -3.18 13.76
CA GLU A 119 8.66 -3.90 14.90
C GLU A 119 8.05 -5.31 15.05
N LYS A 120 6.74 -5.44 14.84
CA LYS A 120 6.02 -6.73 14.85
C LYS A 120 6.52 -7.64 13.74
N ASP A 121 6.65 -7.12 12.54
CA ASP A 121 7.05 -7.87 11.35
C ASP A 121 8.53 -8.27 11.40
N ALA A 122 9.40 -7.36 11.86
CA ALA A 122 10.81 -7.67 12.10
C ALA A 122 10.97 -8.83 13.09
N ALA A 123 10.27 -8.77 14.23
CA ALA A 123 10.28 -9.85 15.23
C ALA A 123 9.65 -11.16 14.69
N TRP A 124 8.57 -11.05 13.89
CA TRP A 124 7.97 -12.21 13.23
C TRP A 124 8.96 -12.90 12.29
N VAL A 125 9.57 -12.15 11.39
CA VAL A 125 10.57 -12.68 10.46
C VAL A 125 11.70 -13.34 11.24
N GLU A 126 12.34 -12.61 12.16
CA GLU A 126 13.51 -13.10 12.92
C GLU A 126 13.20 -14.40 13.66
N SER A 127 12.02 -14.53 14.28
CA SER A 127 11.62 -15.73 15.05
C SER A 127 11.40 -16.98 14.19
N HIS A 128 11.27 -16.84 12.86
CA HIS A 128 10.99 -17.95 11.95
C HIS A 128 12.17 -18.31 11.03
N LEU A 129 13.31 -17.62 11.19
CA LEU A 129 14.52 -17.90 10.40
C LEU A 129 15.18 -19.20 10.83
N SER A 130 15.79 -19.86 9.85
CA SER A 130 16.58 -21.08 10.07
C SER A 130 17.68 -21.21 9.01
N GLY A 131 18.77 -21.92 9.34
CA GLY A 131 19.89 -22.16 8.42
C GLY A 131 20.79 -20.95 8.24
N ASP A 132 21.41 -20.84 7.08
CA ASP A 132 22.40 -19.81 6.73
C ASP A 132 21.71 -18.63 6.00
N VAL A 133 21.21 -17.67 6.79
CA VAL A 133 20.57 -16.45 6.31
C VAL A 133 21.01 -15.24 7.15
N ASP A 134 21.56 -14.21 6.49
CA ASP A 134 21.83 -12.89 7.06
C ASP A 134 20.54 -12.06 6.99
N TYR A 135 19.98 -11.73 8.16
CA TYR A 135 18.79 -10.91 8.30
C TYR A 135 19.14 -9.52 8.81
N ARG A 136 18.53 -8.48 8.21
CA ARG A 136 18.70 -7.08 8.63
C ARG A 136 17.40 -6.30 8.52
N ASP A 137 17.09 -5.53 9.54
CA ASP A 137 16.13 -4.42 9.47
C ASP A 137 16.89 -3.19 8.98
N GLU A 138 16.66 -2.80 7.72
CA GLU A 138 17.31 -1.66 7.05
C GLU A 138 16.40 -0.43 7.04
N GLY A 139 15.23 -0.45 7.68
CA GLY A 139 14.20 0.59 7.54
C GLY A 139 14.60 2.00 7.96
N ASN A 140 15.73 2.19 8.66
CA ASN A 140 16.26 3.51 8.98
C ASN A 140 17.35 3.99 8.00
N ASP A 141 17.81 3.11 7.11
CA ASP A 141 18.91 3.41 6.18
C ASP A 141 18.38 4.00 4.87
N TRP A 142 17.07 3.86 4.63
CA TRP A 142 16.42 4.23 3.38
C TRP A 142 15.45 5.40 3.53
N GLY A 143 15.40 6.22 2.48
CA GLY A 143 14.29 7.11 2.20
C GLY A 143 13.50 6.54 1.04
N GLN A 144 12.18 6.51 1.15
CA GLN A 144 11.27 6.02 0.13
C GLN A 144 10.33 7.14 -0.32
N ILE A 145 10.34 7.45 -1.62
CA ILE A 145 9.48 8.47 -2.23
C ILE A 145 8.61 7.82 -3.30
N ALA A 146 7.30 8.04 -3.25
CA ALA A 146 6.38 7.59 -4.29
C ALA A 146 6.03 8.75 -5.24
N LEU A 147 6.38 8.60 -6.51
CA LEU A 147 6.05 9.49 -7.62
C LEU A 147 4.94 8.85 -8.44
N GLN A 148 3.71 9.36 -8.32
CA GLN A 148 2.50 8.71 -8.81
C GLN A 148 1.69 9.60 -9.74
N GLY A 149 1.08 9.02 -10.77
CA GLY A 149 0.22 9.70 -11.74
C GLY A 149 0.73 9.57 -13.18
N PRO A 150 -0.08 9.94 -14.19
CA PRO A 150 0.23 9.71 -15.61
C PRO A 150 1.50 10.41 -16.11
N LYS A 151 1.96 11.48 -15.42
CA LYS A 151 3.19 12.22 -15.77
C LYS A 151 4.44 11.75 -15.04
N SER A 152 4.33 10.75 -14.16
CA SER A 152 5.45 10.29 -13.34
C SER A 152 6.65 9.79 -14.17
N GLY A 153 6.39 9.09 -15.29
CA GLY A 153 7.45 8.64 -16.19
C GLY A 153 8.19 9.79 -16.88
N ASP A 154 7.45 10.80 -17.37
CA ASP A 154 8.04 11.98 -18.00
C ASP A 154 8.91 12.78 -17.02
N ILE A 155 8.51 12.83 -15.76
CA ILE A 155 9.28 13.50 -14.69
C ILE A 155 10.56 12.72 -14.38
N LEU A 156 10.45 11.39 -14.22
CA LEU A 156 11.60 10.55 -13.87
C LEU A 156 12.66 10.54 -14.97
N LYS A 157 12.28 10.57 -16.25
CA LYS A 157 13.17 10.70 -17.40
C LYS A 157 14.02 11.98 -17.40
N LYS A 158 13.65 13.00 -16.64
CA LYS A 158 14.46 14.22 -16.48
C LYS A 158 15.63 14.02 -15.50
N LEU A 159 15.57 12.97 -14.66
CA LEU A 159 16.60 12.65 -13.67
C LEU A 159 17.50 11.49 -14.10
N CYS A 160 17.04 10.58 -14.96
CA CYS A 160 17.83 9.44 -15.44
C CYS A 160 17.47 9.03 -16.87
N ASP A 161 18.34 8.24 -17.48
CA ASP A 161 18.07 7.67 -18.81
C ASP A 161 16.94 6.63 -18.74
N GLU A 162 16.12 6.58 -19.78
CA GLU A 162 14.94 5.71 -19.87
C GLU A 162 15.27 4.21 -19.69
N GLN A 163 16.46 3.78 -20.09
CA GLN A 163 16.91 2.39 -19.92
C GLN A 163 16.95 1.89 -18.47
N TYR A 164 17.04 2.81 -17.50
CA TYR A 164 17.02 2.49 -16.06
C TYR A 164 15.62 2.45 -15.47
N ILE A 165 14.60 2.92 -16.19
CA ILE A 165 13.23 2.99 -15.70
C ILE A 165 12.55 1.64 -15.95
N PRO A 166 12.00 0.97 -14.88
CA PRO A 166 11.27 -0.27 -15.06
C PRO A 166 10.10 -0.11 -16.04
N ALA A 167 10.02 -0.99 -17.05
CA ALA A 167 8.99 -0.93 -18.09
C ALA A 167 7.72 -1.73 -17.75
N LYS A 168 7.74 -2.53 -16.66
CA LYS A 168 6.63 -3.40 -16.26
C LYS A 168 6.24 -3.16 -14.82
N TYR A 169 4.95 -3.16 -14.58
CA TYR A 169 4.40 -3.14 -13.23
C TYR A 169 4.89 -4.35 -12.42
N TYR A 170 5.25 -4.12 -11.15
CA TYR A 170 5.88 -5.10 -10.26
C TYR A 170 7.27 -5.57 -10.74
N THR A 171 8.06 -4.64 -11.31
CA THR A 171 9.50 -4.82 -11.53
C THR A 171 10.28 -3.61 -11.01
N PHE A 172 11.59 -3.79 -10.80
CA PHE A 172 12.48 -2.75 -10.31
C PHE A 172 13.85 -2.82 -10.97
N THR A 173 14.59 -1.73 -10.88
CA THR A 173 15.99 -1.59 -11.26
C THR A 173 16.78 -1.07 -10.07
N GLU A 174 17.86 -1.75 -9.73
CA GLU A 174 18.81 -1.30 -8.70
C GLU A 174 19.88 -0.39 -9.31
N ASP A 175 20.55 0.36 -8.44
CA ASP A 175 21.72 1.18 -8.77
C ASP A 175 21.46 2.22 -9.89
N VAL A 176 20.23 2.72 -9.96
CA VAL A 176 19.84 3.74 -10.94
C VAL A 176 20.53 5.06 -10.64
N PRO A 177 21.31 5.63 -11.60
CA PRO A 177 21.94 6.92 -11.42
C PRO A 177 20.91 8.05 -11.60
N LEU A 178 20.52 8.72 -10.53
CA LEU A 178 19.64 9.88 -10.56
C LEU A 178 20.45 11.16 -10.48
N ASN A 179 20.37 11.99 -11.52
CA ASN A 179 21.01 13.30 -11.60
C ASN A 179 20.14 14.35 -10.88
N LEU A 180 20.64 14.87 -9.76
CA LEU A 180 19.94 15.89 -8.97
C LEU A 180 20.35 17.33 -9.34
N GLY A 181 21.16 17.49 -10.39
CA GLY A 181 21.72 18.75 -10.86
C GLY A 181 23.17 18.92 -10.42
N GLU A 182 23.45 19.11 -9.16
CA GLU A 182 24.82 19.30 -8.62
C GLU A 182 25.55 17.98 -8.39
N ARG A 183 24.82 16.91 -8.15
CA ARG A 183 25.37 15.56 -7.90
C ARG A 183 24.47 14.47 -8.46
N THR A 184 25.03 13.28 -8.61
CA THR A 184 24.30 12.05 -8.94
C THR A 184 24.25 11.17 -7.72
N ILE A 185 23.09 10.61 -7.40
CA ILE A 185 22.89 9.59 -6.36
C ILE A 185 22.59 8.23 -7.00
N ARG A 186 22.66 7.17 -6.19
CA ARG A 186 22.23 5.83 -6.59
C ARG A 186 20.93 5.48 -5.87
N ALA A 187 19.97 4.96 -6.62
CA ALA A 187 18.66 4.61 -6.11
C ALA A 187 18.19 3.26 -6.65
N LEU A 188 17.26 2.63 -5.93
CA LEU A 188 16.41 1.59 -6.48
C LEU A 188 15.12 2.26 -6.96
N VAL A 189 14.71 1.96 -8.18
CA VAL A 189 13.44 2.45 -8.75
C VAL A 189 12.55 1.27 -9.06
N SER A 190 11.35 1.24 -8.51
CA SER A 190 10.34 0.22 -8.78
C SER A 190 9.10 0.82 -9.46
N GLN A 191 8.50 0.06 -10.38
CA GLN A 191 7.19 0.42 -10.93
C GLN A 191 6.09 -0.19 -10.06
N THR A 192 5.85 0.46 -8.94
CA THR A 192 4.89 0.12 -7.90
C THR A 192 4.17 1.38 -7.43
N GLY A 193 3.19 1.22 -6.55
CA GLY A 193 2.47 2.31 -5.91
C GLY A 193 1.19 1.85 -5.24
N TYR A 194 0.58 2.76 -4.49
CA TYR A 194 -0.62 2.52 -3.69
C TYR A 194 -1.76 3.49 -4.05
N THR A 195 -1.86 3.85 -5.33
CA THR A 195 -2.79 4.86 -5.83
C THR A 195 -3.76 4.36 -6.89
N GLY A 196 -3.47 3.20 -7.48
CA GLY A 196 -4.17 2.71 -8.66
C GLY A 196 -3.70 3.35 -9.97
N GLU A 197 -2.79 4.34 -9.90
CA GLU A 197 -2.21 5.01 -11.06
C GLU A 197 -0.89 4.38 -11.50
N TYR A 198 -0.45 4.81 -12.69
CA TYR A 198 0.92 4.63 -13.13
C TYR A 198 1.86 5.41 -12.23
N GLY A 199 3.00 4.81 -11.89
CA GLY A 199 3.95 5.49 -11.02
C GLY A 199 5.11 4.62 -10.59
N PHE A 200 5.96 5.23 -9.76
CA PHE A 200 7.20 4.65 -9.26
C PHE A 200 7.35 4.88 -7.77
N GLU A 201 8.04 3.96 -7.12
CA GLU A 201 8.60 4.16 -5.80
C GLU A 201 10.12 4.16 -5.91
N ILE A 202 10.75 5.17 -5.31
CA ILE A 202 12.17 5.45 -5.43
C ILE A 202 12.78 5.34 -4.04
N TYR A 203 13.72 4.43 -3.89
CA TYR A 203 14.44 4.18 -2.64
C TYR A 203 15.87 4.70 -2.79
N CYS A 204 16.27 5.58 -1.91
CA CYS A 204 17.63 6.11 -1.83
C CYS A 204 18.14 6.03 -0.39
N LYS A 205 19.43 6.30 -0.16
CA LYS A 205 19.93 6.43 1.20
C LYS A 205 19.19 7.55 1.93
N ALA A 206 18.94 7.36 3.22
CA ALA A 206 18.20 8.34 4.04
C ALA A 206 18.78 9.76 3.94
N GLU A 207 20.11 9.90 3.85
CA GLU A 207 20.82 11.17 3.71
C GLU A 207 20.57 11.89 2.37
N ASP A 208 20.19 11.15 1.31
CA ASP A 208 19.93 11.67 -0.03
C ASP A 208 18.47 12.10 -0.24
N THR A 209 17.58 11.72 0.67
CA THR A 209 16.12 11.82 0.48
C THR A 209 15.64 13.25 0.27
N VAL A 210 16.19 14.21 1.02
CA VAL A 210 15.81 15.64 0.94
C VAL A 210 16.19 16.22 -0.43
N ASP A 211 17.38 15.90 -0.93
CA ASP A 211 17.86 16.39 -2.22
C ASP A 211 17.07 15.76 -3.38
N LEU A 212 16.77 14.46 -3.27
CA LEU A 212 15.94 13.76 -4.25
C LEU A 212 14.51 14.35 -4.30
N TRP A 213 13.91 14.60 -3.14
CA TRP A 213 12.59 15.23 -3.05
C TRP A 213 12.54 16.59 -3.76
N LYS A 214 13.52 17.44 -3.48
CA LYS A 214 13.64 18.77 -4.11
C LYS A 214 13.87 18.68 -5.63
N ALA A 215 14.72 17.74 -6.05
CA ALA A 215 15.02 17.54 -7.47
C ALA A 215 13.79 17.06 -8.24
N LEU A 216 13.02 16.11 -7.67
CA LEU A 216 11.76 15.63 -8.24
C LEU A 216 10.72 16.75 -8.37
N LEU A 217 10.51 17.54 -7.31
CA LEU A 217 9.57 18.66 -7.34
C LEU A 217 9.97 19.69 -8.40
N LYS A 218 11.26 20.04 -8.49
CA LYS A 218 11.79 20.97 -9.53
C LYS A 218 11.60 20.42 -10.94
N ALA A 219 11.91 19.14 -11.15
CA ALA A 219 11.75 18.51 -12.48
C ALA A 219 10.27 18.36 -12.87
N GLY A 220 9.41 18.12 -11.88
CA GLY A 220 7.98 17.89 -12.07
C GLY A 220 7.12 19.16 -12.10
N GLU A 221 7.65 20.34 -11.76
CA GLU A 221 6.89 21.59 -11.73
C GLU A 221 6.17 21.87 -13.07
N PRO A 222 6.84 21.75 -14.26
CA PRO A 222 6.17 21.96 -15.54
C PRO A 222 5.07 20.94 -15.84
N GLU A 223 5.14 19.75 -15.25
CA GLU A 223 4.16 18.66 -15.39
C GLU A 223 3.02 18.76 -14.38
N GLY A 224 3.07 19.76 -13.49
CA GLY A 224 2.08 19.96 -12.43
C GLY A 224 2.22 19.00 -11.24
N LEU A 225 3.42 18.51 -10.98
CA LEU A 225 3.73 17.73 -9.79
C LEU A 225 3.55 18.56 -8.53
N ILE A 226 2.82 18.04 -7.57
CA ILE A 226 2.68 18.63 -6.24
C ILE A 226 2.97 17.61 -5.13
N PRO A 227 3.39 18.06 -3.93
CA PRO A 227 3.47 17.19 -2.77
C PRO A 227 2.07 16.77 -2.32
N CYS A 228 1.94 15.51 -1.89
CA CYS A 228 0.70 14.91 -1.45
C CYS A 228 0.88 14.26 -0.08
N GLY A 229 -0.12 14.42 0.80
CA GLY A 229 -0.11 13.86 2.14
C GLY A 229 -0.91 12.55 2.25
N LEU A 230 -0.97 12.04 3.50
CA LEU A 230 -1.67 10.79 3.83
C LEU A 230 -3.16 10.84 3.49
N GLY A 231 -3.80 12.02 3.55
CA GLY A 231 -5.21 12.17 3.19
C GLY A 231 -5.48 11.82 1.73
N ALA A 232 -4.64 12.30 0.81
CA ALA A 232 -4.71 11.94 -0.61
C ALA A 232 -4.34 10.47 -0.83
N ARG A 233 -3.30 9.95 -0.13
CA ARG A 233 -2.93 8.54 -0.17
C ARG A 233 -4.12 7.64 0.19
N ASP A 234 -4.86 7.96 1.26
CA ASP A 234 -6.02 7.16 1.70
C ASP A 234 -7.19 7.23 0.71
N THR A 235 -7.53 8.41 0.21
CA THR A 235 -8.62 8.51 -0.77
C THR A 235 -8.29 7.81 -2.09
N LEU A 236 -7.04 7.89 -2.57
CA LEU A 236 -6.57 7.22 -3.79
C LEU A 236 -6.58 5.69 -3.67
N ARG A 237 -6.00 5.14 -2.58
CA ARG A 237 -5.98 3.70 -2.36
C ARG A 237 -7.39 3.13 -2.27
N LEU A 238 -8.29 3.86 -1.61
CA LEU A 238 -9.67 3.42 -1.41
C LEU A 238 -10.45 3.44 -2.72
N GLU A 239 -10.29 4.45 -3.58
CA GLU A 239 -10.85 4.42 -4.94
C GLU A 239 -10.35 3.22 -5.75
N ALA A 240 -9.09 2.86 -5.62
CA ALA A 240 -8.51 1.67 -6.24
C ALA A 240 -8.85 0.37 -5.49
N SER A 241 -9.65 0.45 -4.41
CA SER A 241 -10.04 -0.67 -3.54
C SER A 241 -8.85 -1.45 -2.96
N MET A 242 -7.70 -0.78 -2.81
CA MET A 242 -6.52 -1.35 -2.16
C MET A 242 -6.74 -1.41 -0.65
N PRO A 243 -6.53 -2.58 -0.03
CA PRO A 243 -6.75 -2.73 1.40
C PRO A 243 -5.66 -2.01 2.21
N LEU A 244 -5.98 -1.70 3.46
CA LEU A 244 -5.07 -1.15 4.45
C LEU A 244 -5.09 -2.05 5.69
N TYR A 245 -3.92 -2.45 6.18
CA TYR A 245 -3.82 -3.19 7.43
C TYR A 245 -4.36 -2.37 8.63
N GLY A 246 -5.08 -3.04 9.52
CA GLY A 246 -5.85 -2.39 10.58
C GLY A 246 -7.28 -2.01 10.20
N HIS A 247 -7.59 -1.95 8.92
CA HIS A 247 -8.92 -1.64 8.36
C HIS A 247 -9.52 -2.88 7.68
N GLU A 248 -8.98 -3.27 6.52
CA GLU A 248 -9.43 -4.44 5.75
C GLU A 248 -8.74 -5.73 6.18
N MET A 249 -7.70 -5.67 6.98
CA MET A 249 -6.91 -6.81 7.42
C MET A 249 -6.52 -6.69 8.87
N ASN A 250 -6.50 -7.82 9.56
CA ASN A 250 -6.00 -8.01 10.93
C ASN A 250 -5.76 -9.50 11.19
N ASP A 251 -5.38 -9.83 12.42
CA ASP A 251 -5.05 -11.20 12.85
C ASP A 251 -6.23 -12.19 12.79
N GLU A 252 -7.47 -11.74 12.61
CA GLU A 252 -8.68 -12.57 12.50
C GLU A 252 -9.19 -12.68 11.04
N ILE A 253 -8.82 -11.74 10.18
CA ILE A 253 -9.24 -11.71 8.78
C ILE A 253 -8.28 -12.51 7.93
N THR A 254 -8.80 -13.50 7.21
CA THR A 254 -8.00 -14.35 6.31
C THR A 254 -7.86 -13.71 4.92
N PRO A 255 -6.83 -14.08 4.12
CA PRO A 255 -6.68 -13.62 2.75
C PRO A 255 -7.93 -13.82 1.88
N LYS A 256 -8.61 -14.95 2.05
CA LYS A 256 -9.86 -15.25 1.31
C LYS A 256 -11.03 -14.36 1.72
N MET A 257 -11.15 -13.99 3.00
CA MET A 257 -12.15 -13.03 3.48
C MET A 257 -11.88 -11.66 2.87
N ALA A 258 -10.63 -11.22 2.88
CA ALA A 258 -10.21 -9.94 2.33
C ALA A 258 -10.23 -9.89 0.78
N GLY A 259 -10.45 -11.03 0.12
CA GLY A 259 -10.42 -11.11 -1.35
C GLY A 259 -9.02 -10.93 -1.94
N LEU A 260 -7.98 -11.30 -1.18
CA LEU A 260 -6.59 -11.16 -1.57
C LEU A 260 -6.02 -12.46 -2.17
N PRO A 261 -5.01 -12.34 -3.07
CA PRO A 261 -4.44 -13.49 -3.73
C PRO A 261 -3.69 -14.37 -2.73
N CYS A 262 -4.18 -15.59 -2.53
CA CYS A 262 -3.55 -16.61 -1.68
C CYS A 262 -3.80 -17.99 -2.26
N LYS A 263 -2.76 -18.57 -2.88
CA LYS A 263 -2.83 -19.91 -3.45
C LYS A 263 -2.44 -20.94 -2.40
N LEU A 264 -3.37 -21.85 -2.07
CA LEU A 264 -3.18 -22.88 -1.03
C LEU A 264 -2.56 -24.19 -1.55
N THR A 265 -2.28 -24.29 -2.86
CA THR A 265 -1.71 -25.47 -3.50
C THR A 265 -0.32 -25.17 -4.06
N GLY A 266 0.58 -26.16 -4.05
CA GLY A 266 1.88 -26.08 -4.70
C GLY A 266 3.02 -25.55 -3.83
N LYS A 267 2.72 -25.01 -2.63
CA LYS A 267 3.73 -24.62 -1.65
C LYS A 267 3.19 -24.72 -0.22
N ASP A 268 4.08 -24.80 0.72
CA ASP A 268 3.79 -24.73 2.15
C ASP A 268 4.18 -23.36 2.70
N PHE A 269 3.43 -22.84 3.68
CA PHE A 269 3.69 -21.60 4.40
C PHE A 269 2.93 -21.56 5.74
N ILE A 270 3.34 -20.72 6.66
CA ILE A 270 2.70 -20.57 7.98
C ILE A 270 1.25 -20.14 7.81
N GLY A 271 0.32 -20.86 8.48
CA GLY A 271 -1.13 -20.62 8.39
C GLY A 271 -1.85 -21.34 7.24
N ARG A 272 -1.11 -21.97 6.30
CA ARG A 272 -1.72 -22.62 5.13
C ARG A 272 -2.73 -23.71 5.51
N ASP A 273 -2.38 -24.60 6.45
CA ASP A 273 -3.26 -25.73 6.81
C ASP A 273 -4.54 -25.25 7.50
N ALA A 274 -4.47 -24.21 8.32
CA ALA A 274 -5.65 -23.55 8.87
C ALA A 274 -6.52 -22.96 7.74
N LEU A 275 -5.92 -22.26 6.76
CA LEU A 275 -6.67 -21.73 5.60
C LEU A 275 -7.32 -22.81 4.75
N VAL A 276 -6.69 -23.97 4.61
CA VAL A 276 -7.30 -25.15 3.94
C VAL A 276 -8.48 -25.67 4.75
N ALA A 277 -8.33 -25.83 6.06
CA ALA A 277 -9.37 -26.32 6.95
C ALA A 277 -10.59 -25.37 7.04
N LEU A 278 -10.36 -24.05 7.03
CA LEU A 278 -11.42 -23.03 7.04
C LEU A 278 -12.28 -23.04 5.77
N GLY A 279 -11.73 -23.47 4.63
CA GLY A 279 -12.45 -23.61 3.38
C GLY A 279 -12.98 -22.28 2.79
N THR A 280 -14.29 -22.22 2.51
CA THR A 280 -14.95 -21.02 1.98
C THR A 280 -15.26 -20.05 3.12
N PRO A 281 -14.83 -18.77 3.03
CA PRO A 281 -15.09 -17.82 4.09
C PRO A 281 -16.57 -17.48 4.22
N LYS A 282 -17.06 -17.40 5.47
CA LYS A 282 -18.45 -17.00 5.78
C LYS A 282 -18.66 -15.50 5.57
N MET A 283 -17.66 -14.68 5.85
CA MET A 283 -17.66 -13.22 5.64
C MET A 283 -16.73 -12.88 4.51
N LYS A 284 -17.10 -11.88 3.69
CA LYS A 284 -16.24 -11.39 2.59
C LYS A 284 -16.28 -9.88 2.49
N ARG A 285 -15.15 -9.33 2.07
CA ARG A 285 -15.03 -7.91 1.75
C ARG A 285 -15.84 -7.58 0.50
N ILE A 286 -16.59 -6.46 0.58
CA ILE A 286 -17.38 -5.88 -0.50
C ILE A 286 -17.00 -4.42 -0.71
N GLY A 287 -17.31 -3.90 -1.91
CA GLY A 287 -17.31 -2.48 -2.23
C GLY A 287 -18.74 -1.94 -2.25
N MET A 288 -18.88 -0.71 -1.78
CA MET A 288 -20.17 -0.03 -1.68
C MET A 288 -20.06 1.42 -2.13
N LYS A 289 -21.09 1.94 -2.81
CA LYS A 289 -21.26 3.38 -3.08
C LYS A 289 -22.42 3.94 -2.27
N VAL A 290 -22.26 5.17 -1.80
CA VAL A 290 -23.32 5.89 -1.10
C VAL A 290 -24.40 6.32 -2.10
N VAL A 291 -25.64 5.98 -1.79
CA VAL A 291 -26.81 6.46 -2.54
C VAL A 291 -27.24 7.81 -1.94
N GLY A 292 -27.12 8.87 -2.73
CA GLY A 292 -27.47 10.23 -2.28
C GLY A 292 -26.33 10.93 -1.53
N ARG A 293 -26.57 11.38 -0.28
CA ARG A 293 -25.61 12.19 0.50
C ARG A 293 -25.16 11.48 1.76
N GLY A 294 -23.87 11.48 2.01
CA GLY A 294 -23.27 10.96 3.23
C GLY A 294 -21.86 10.46 2.99
N ILE A 295 -21.16 10.19 4.06
CA ILE A 295 -19.85 9.52 4.06
C ILE A 295 -19.91 8.47 5.14
N VAL A 296 -19.76 7.21 4.75
CA VAL A 296 -19.57 6.10 5.68
C VAL A 296 -18.10 6.07 6.07
N ARG A 297 -17.80 5.76 7.33
CA ARG A 297 -16.46 5.62 7.86
C ARG A 297 -16.26 4.21 8.40
N GLU A 298 -15.04 3.89 8.73
CA GLU A 298 -14.72 2.64 9.45
C GLU A 298 -15.58 2.46 10.70
N HIS A 299 -15.83 1.22 11.07
CA HIS A 299 -16.63 0.79 12.22
C HIS A 299 -18.11 1.13 12.17
N CYS A 300 -18.63 1.72 11.08
CA CYS A 300 -20.08 1.84 10.90
C CYS A 300 -20.69 0.44 10.73
N ASP A 301 -21.74 0.14 11.50
CA ASP A 301 -22.49 -1.10 11.35
C ASP A 301 -23.29 -1.09 10.04
N LEU A 302 -23.35 -2.24 9.38
CA LEU A 302 -24.10 -2.45 8.15
C LEU A 302 -25.36 -3.26 8.42
N TYR A 303 -26.47 -2.83 7.83
CA TYR A 303 -27.80 -3.41 8.00
C TYR A 303 -28.42 -3.74 6.65
N THR A 304 -29.28 -4.77 6.61
CA THR A 304 -30.21 -4.97 5.50
C THR A 304 -31.22 -3.81 5.43
N MET A 305 -31.97 -3.69 4.35
CA MET A 305 -33.04 -2.70 4.23
C MET A 305 -34.17 -2.94 5.25
N ASP A 306 -34.31 -4.17 5.76
CA ASP A 306 -35.29 -4.55 6.79
C ASP A 306 -34.78 -4.32 8.23
N GLY A 307 -33.54 -3.82 8.39
CA GLY A 307 -32.96 -3.44 9.68
C GLY A 307 -32.21 -4.55 10.43
N GLU A 308 -31.89 -5.67 9.79
CA GLU A 308 -31.02 -6.71 10.36
C GLU A 308 -29.54 -6.31 10.22
N LYS A 309 -28.78 -6.35 11.32
CA LYS A 309 -27.34 -6.11 11.29
C LYS A 309 -26.63 -7.29 10.65
N ILE A 310 -25.87 -7.03 9.57
CA ILE A 310 -25.19 -8.09 8.79
C ILE A 310 -23.69 -7.90 8.68
N GLY A 311 -23.11 -6.78 9.11
CA GLY A 311 -21.68 -6.57 8.98
C GLY A 311 -21.21 -5.21 9.46
N TRP A 312 -20.07 -4.79 8.92
CA TRP A 312 -19.44 -3.51 9.28
C TRP A 312 -18.66 -2.92 8.10
N ALA A 313 -18.53 -1.60 8.07
CA ALA A 313 -17.63 -0.91 7.16
C ALA A 313 -16.20 -0.93 7.70
N SER A 314 -15.23 -1.31 6.89
CA SER A 314 -13.80 -1.34 7.23
C SER A 314 -13.09 -0.03 6.86
N SER A 315 -13.51 0.61 5.77
CA SER A 315 -13.02 1.92 5.31
C SER A 315 -14.11 2.66 4.56
N GLY A 316 -14.01 3.98 4.50
CA GLY A 316 -14.89 4.76 3.67
C GLY A 316 -14.51 6.24 3.62
N THR A 317 -14.75 6.87 2.46
CA THR A 317 -14.41 8.25 2.19
C THR A 317 -15.31 8.85 1.11
N PHE A 318 -15.23 10.17 0.96
CA PHE A 318 -15.62 10.79 -0.31
C PHE A 318 -14.50 10.53 -1.33
N ALA A 319 -14.84 9.97 -2.47
CA ALA A 319 -13.93 9.66 -3.58
C ALA A 319 -13.92 10.83 -4.57
N PRO A 320 -12.86 11.66 -4.59
CA PRO A 320 -12.87 12.92 -5.34
C PRO A 320 -13.02 12.75 -6.85
N TYR A 321 -12.35 11.74 -7.44
CA TYR A 321 -12.41 11.49 -8.87
C TYR A 321 -13.76 10.86 -9.30
N ILE A 322 -14.31 9.97 -8.47
CA ILE A 322 -15.59 9.30 -8.72
C ILE A 322 -16.77 10.24 -8.41
N GLY A 323 -16.57 11.22 -7.52
CA GLY A 323 -17.58 12.24 -7.18
C GLY A 323 -18.66 11.77 -6.21
N CYS A 324 -18.48 10.66 -5.50
CA CYS A 324 -19.43 10.16 -4.49
C CYS A 324 -18.74 9.53 -3.28
N GLY A 325 -19.50 9.24 -2.24
CA GLY A 325 -19.02 8.42 -1.10
C GLY A 325 -18.82 6.97 -1.53
N VAL A 326 -17.68 6.39 -1.16
CA VAL A 326 -17.38 4.95 -1.34
C VAL A 326 -16.96 4.35 -0.01
N ALA A 327 -17.22 3.07 0.17
CA ALA A 327 -16.81 2.32 1.35
C ALA A 327 -16.46 0.88 1.00
N MET A 328 -15.57 0.28 1.77
CA MET A 328 -15.37 -1.17 1.83
C MET A 328 -15.87 -1.69 3.17
N GLY A 329 -16.25 -2.95 3.23
CA GLY A 329 -16.71 -3.57 4.46
C GLY A 329 -16.91 -5.07 4.31
N TYR A 330 -17.39 -5.70 5.38
CA TYR A 330 -17.58 -7.15 5.45
C TYR A 330 -19.03 -7.49 5.71
N ILE A 331 -19.58 -8.41 4.92
CA ILE A 331 -20.91 -9.01 5.10
C ILE A 331 -20.84 -10.52 4.86
N PRO A 332 -21.89 -11.30 5.26
CA PRO A 332 -21.95 -12.72 4.93
C PRO A 332 -21.84 -12.97 3.45
N ALA A 333 -21.04 -13.95 3.05
CA ALA A 333 -20.74 -14.23 1.66
C ALA A 333 -22.00 -14.57 0.82
N GLN A 334 -23.01 -15.18 1.46
CA GLN A 334 -24.30 -15.50 0.82
C GLN A 334 -25.17 -14.28 0.52
N ASP A 335 -24.92 -13.15 1.17
CA ASP A 335 -25.73 -11.94 1.02
C ASP A 335 -25.15 -10.97 -0.02
N ILE A 336 -24.03 -11.33 -0.64
CA ILE A 336 -23.34 -10.50 -1.64
C ILE A 336 -24.05 -10.62 -2.98
N GLU A 337 -24.67 -9.53 -3.39
CA GLU A 337 -25.30 -9.36 -4.70
C GLU A 337 -25.03 -7.93 -5.21
N ILE A 338 -24.44 -7.81 -6.40
CA ILE A 338 -24.18 -6.49 -7.00
C ILE A 338 -25.52 -5.80 -7.31
N GLY A 339 -25.62 -4.53 -6.91
CA GLY A 339 -26.85 -3.74 -7.01
C GLY A 339 -27.78 -3.87 -5.80
N LYS A 340 -27.49 -4.77 -4.84
CA LYS A 340 -28.26 -4.87 -3.60
C LYS A 340 -27.99 -3.65 -2.72
N HIS A 341 -29.06 -3.12 -2.12
CA HIS A 341 -29.01 -1.98 -1.23
C HIS A 341 -28.87 -2.42 0.23
N LEU A 342 -28.12 -1.65 0.98
CA LEU A 342 -27.84 -1.80 2.41
C LEU A 342 -27.97 -0.43 3.09
N ASN A 343 -28.01 -0.42 4.42
CA ASN A 343 -27.90 0.78 5.23
C ASN A 343 -26.61 0.72 6.09
N ALA A 344 -25.92 1.85 6.24
CA ALA A 344 -24.88 2.03 7.24
C ALA A 344 -25.37 2.97 8.35
N ASP A 345 -25.16 2.60 9.62
CA ASP A 345 -25.41 3.52 10.74
C ASP A 345 -24.24 4.50 10.87
N VAL A 346 -24.49 5.74 10.49
CA VAL A 346 -23.54 6.84 10.63
C VAL A 346 -24.01 7.75 11.77
N ARG A 347 -23.58 7.44 12.99
CA ARG A 347 -23.92 8.21 14.21
C ARG A 347 -25.45 8.31 14.45
N GLY A 348 -26.16 7.20 14.32
CA GLY A 348 -27.62 7.13 14.48
C GLY A 348 -28.43 7.55 13.27
N ARG A 349 -27.77 7.86 12.15
CA ARG A 349 -28.42 8.16 10.87
C ARG A 349 -28.13 7.05 9.88
N MET A 350 -29.17 6.45 9.32
CA MET A 350 -29.03 5.46 8.25
C MET A 350 -28.65 6.15 6.93
N VAL A 351 -27.54 5.69 6.36
CA VAL A 351 -27.05 6.11 5.04
C VAL A 351 -27.18 4.92 4.11
N GLU A 352 -27.94 5.10 3.04
CA GLU A 352 -28.15 4.06 2.05
C GLU A 352 -26.92 3.85 1.17
N LEU A 353 -26.60 2.58 0.93
CA LEU A 353 -25.46 2.10 0.16
C LEU A 353 -25.94 1.12 -0.90
N GLU A 354 -25.24 1.07 -2.02
CA GLU A 354 -25.38 0.05 -3.06
C GLU A 354 -24.08 -0.78 -3.12
N ILE A 355 -24.19 -2.11 -3.12
CA ILE A 355 -23.06 -3.02 -3.36
C ILE A 355 -22.62 -2.91 -4.81
N VAL A 356 -21.37 -2.57 -5.05
CA VAL A 356 -20.81 -2.38 -6.39
C VAL A 356 -19.55 -3.22 -6.60
N PRO A 357 -19.17 -3.51 -7.86
CA PRO A 357 -17.90 -4.16 -8.16
C PRO A 357 -16.70 -3.35 -7.66
N MET A 358 -15.63 -4.04 -7.24
CA MET A 358 -14.32 -3.47 -6.97
C MET A 358 -13.34 -3.82 -8.09
N PRO A 359 -12.36 -2.95 -8.38
CA PRO A 359 -12.12 -1.64 -7.78
C PRO A 359 -13.13 -0.58 -8.27
N PHE A 360 -13.34 0.49 -7.46
CA PHE A 360 -14.20 1.62 -7.83
C PHE A 360 -13.59 2.44 -8.95
N TYR A 361 -12.26 2.58 -8.94
CA TYR A 361 -11.44 3.19 -9.98
C TYR A 361 -10.46 2.17 -10.55
N LYS A 362 -10.33 2.12 -11.86
CA LYS A 362 -9.38 1.26 -12.57
C LYS A 362 -8.73 2.02 -13.70
N LEU A 363 -7.40 2.09 -13.67
CA LEU A 363 -6.63 2.63 -14.77
C LEU A 363 -6.83 1.76 -16.02
N GLU A 364 -7.28 2.34 -17.11
CA GLU A 364 -7.28 1.70 -18.43
C GLU A 364 -5.84 1.67 -18.95
N ARG A 365 -5.27 0.47 -19.07
CA ARG A 365 -3.89 0.23 -19.55
C ARG A 365 -3.88 -0.23 -20.97
#